data_dcd43843d651c68c0c78212fac6696e6
#
_entry.id   dcd43843d651c68c0c78212fac6696e6
#
_cell.length_a   1.000
_cell.length_b   1.000
_cell.length_c   1.000
_cell.angle_alpha   90.00
_cell.angle_beta   90.00
_cell.angle_gamma   90.00
#
_symmetry.space_group_name_H-M   'P 1'
#
loop_
_entity.id
_entity.type
_entity.pdbx_description
1 polymer ?
#
loop_
_entity_poly.entity_id
_entity_poly.type
_entity_poly.pdbx_seq_one_letter_code
_entity_poly.pdbx_strand_id
1 'polypeptide(L)'
;MDEQKRPRAWVYARIPGDYDGTMNSYKVCSMQALHDGCDIVGGSIDERDGWLLRPGYRDMLRQIKAGKVDRVYICRMRQVSGKERHLYSFFKRLMQHGAQVTATEYSLRDRVNMFRLARRVERYATRKGLQLPW
;
A
#
# COMPACT_ATOMS: atom_id res chain seq x y z
N MET A 1 15.75 -19.76 -20.29
CA MET A 1 15.77 -18.28 -20.32
C MET A 1 14.73 -17.78 -19.36
N ASP A 2 15.19 -17.11 -18.30
CA ASP A 2 14.29 -16.64 -17.28
C ASP A 2 13.63 -15.35 -17.73
N GLU A 3 12.38 -15.46 -18.12
CA GLU A 3 11.58 -14.27 -18.34
C GLU A 3 11.38 -13.59 -16.98
N GLN A 4 11.93 -12.40 -16.82
CA GLN A 4 11.64 -11.60 -15.63
C GLN A 4 10.17 -11.26 -15.64
N LYS A 5 9.46 -11.85 -14.70
CA LYS A 5 8.06 -11.51 -14.48
C LYS A 5 7.99 -10.08 -13.97
N ARG A 6 7.13 -9.28 -14.58
CA ARG A 6 6.85 -7.93 -14.09
C ARG A 6 6.14 -8.03 -12.75
N PRO A 7 6.48 -7.16 -11.79
CA PRO A 7 5.72 -7.10 -10.55
C PRO A 7 4.25 -6.80 -10.83
N ARG A 8 3.37 -7.48 -10.10
CA ARG A 8 1.92 -7.29 -10.22
C ARG A 8 1.51 -6.22 -9.22
N ALA A 9 0.96 -5.13 -9.73
CA ALA A 9 0.63 -3.96 -8.93
C ALA A 9 -0.88 -3.83 -8.69
N TRP A 10 -1.24 -3.43 -7.49
CA TRP A 10 -2.57 -3.00 -7.09
C TRP A 10 -2.52 -1.53 -6.72
N VAL A 11 -3.43 -0.73 -7.24
CA VAL A 11 -3.51 0.70 -6.93
C VAL A 11 -4.66 0.94 -5.96
N TYR A 12 -4.37 1.65 -4.88
CA TYR A 12 -5.37 2.00 -3.88
C TYR A 12 -5.36 3.51 -3.63
N ALA A 13 -6.54 4.12 -3.59
CA ALA A 13 -6.69 5.53 -3.30
C ALA A 13 -7.90 5.79 -2.41
N ARG A 14 -7.76 6.75 -1.48
CA ARG A 14 -8.82 7.14 -0.58
C ARG A 14 -8.56 8.54 -0.01
N ILE A 15 -9.41 9.47 -0.35
CA ILE A 15 -9.49 10.79 0.29
C ILE A 15 -10.95 11.01 0.65
N PRO A 16 -11.35 10.79 1.91
CA PRO A 16 -12.76 10.90 2.31
C PRO A 16 -13.37 12.24 1.97
N GLY A 17 -14.54 12.22 1.32
CA GLY A 17 -15.25 13.43 0.92
C GLY A 17 -14.68 14.15 -0.29
N ASP A 18 -13.64 13.61 -0.93
CA ASP A 18 -13.00 14.21 -2.10
C ASP A 18 -12.83 13.15 -3.21
N TYR A 19 -13.86 12.99 -4.00
CA TYR A 19 -13.85 12.04 -5.12
C TYR A 19 -12.80 12.39 -6.16
N ASP A 20 -12.72 13.66 -6.55
CA ASP A 20 -11.77 14.09 -7.57
C ASP A 20 -10.32 13.91 -7.12
N GLY A 21 -10.04 14.23 -5.86
CA GLY A 21 -8.72 14.00 -5.26
C GLY A 21 -8.38 12.52 -5.19
N THR A 22 -9.36 11.67 -4.86
CA THR A 22 -9.19 10.21 -4.84
C THR A 22 -8.85 9.70 -6.24
N MET A 23 -9.58 10.11 -7.25
CA MET A 23 -9.35 9.68 -8.63
C MET A 23 -8.03 10.22 -9.18
N ASN A 24 -7.65 11.43 -8.80
CA ASN A 24 -6.34 11.98 -9.17
C ASN A 24 -5.19 11.17 -8.54
N SER A 25 -5.31 10.82 -7.26
CA SER A 25 -4.35 9.94 -6.58
C SER A 25 -4.24 8.58 -7.26
N TYR A 26 -5.37 8.00 -7.61
CA TYR A 26 -5.42 6.74 -8.34
C TYR A 26 -4.65 6.82 -9.65
N LYS A 27 -4.88 7.87 -10.42
CA LYS A 27 -4.21 8.10 -11.69
C LYS A 27 -2.70 8.25 -11.54
N VAL A 28 -2.26 9.06 -10.57
CA VAL A 28 -0.83 9.27 -10.29
C VAL A 28 -0.15 7.96 -9.92
N CYS A 29 -0.78 7.16 -9.06
CA CYS A 29 -0.25 5.86 -8.67
C CYS A 29 -0.19 4.88 -9.83
N SER A 30 -1.21 4.87 -10.68
CA SER A 30 -1.23 4.01 -11.87
C SER A 30 -0.10 4.36 -12.83
N MET A 31 0.14 5.64 -13.05
CA MET A 31 1.23 6.12 -13.90
C MET A 31 2.59 5.73 -13.31
N GLN A 32 2.76 5.85 -11.99
CA GLN A 32 4.01 5.47 -11.34
C GLN A 32 4.26 3.97 -11.44
N ALA A 33 3.22 3.15 -11.23
CA ALA A 33 3.34 1.70 -11.36
C ALA A 33 3.76 1.29 -12.77
N LEU A 34 3.18 1.90 -13.79
CA LEU A 34 3.57 1.64 -15.18
C LEU A 34 5.00 2.11 -15.46
N HIS A 35 5.39 3.27 -14.94
CA HIS A 35 6.74 3.78 -15.07
C HIS A 35 7.76 2.83 -14.43
N ASP A 36 7.40 2.22 -13.31
CA ASP A 36 8.26 1.27 -12.60
C ASP A 36 8.29 -0.12 -13.27
N GLY A 37 7.58 -0.30 -14.37
CA GLY A 37 7.56 -1.56 -15.11
C GLY A 37 6.63 -2.62 -14.53
N CYS A 38 5.65 -2.22 -13.74
CA CYS A 38 4.66 -3.15 -13.18
C CYS A 38 3.52 -3.43 -14.15
N ASP A 39 2.92 -4.60 -14.00
CA ASP A 39 1.61 -4.89 -14.58
C ASP A 39 0.55 -4.53 -13.54
N ILE A 40 -0.36 -3.64 -13.89
CA ILE A 40 -1.48 -3.29 -13.00
C ILE A 40 -2.54 -4.38 -13.13
N VAL A 41 -2.66 -5.19 -12.08
CA VAL A 41 -3.61 -6.32 -12.07
C VAL A 41 -4.96 -5.95 -11.48
N GLY A 42 -5.06 -4.80 -10.83
CA GLY A 42 -6.30 -4.29 -10.28
C GLY A 42 -6.09 -3.05 -9.46
N GLY A 43 -7.18 -2.54 -8.93
CA GLY A 43 -7.17 -1.38 -8.06
C GLY A 43 -8.52 -1.19 -7.40
N SER A 44 -8.54 -0.37 -6.38
CA SER A 44 -9.77 -0.05 -5.65
C SER A 44 -9.69 1.33 -5.02
N ILE A 45 -10.86 1.88 -4.73
CA ILE A 45 -10.99 3.15 -4.04
C ILE A 45 -12.00 3.01 -2.91
N ASP A 46 -11.85 3.84 -1.88
CA ASP A 46 -12.84 4.01 -0.84
C ASP A 46 -13.17 5.49 -0.71
N GLU A 47 -14.43 5.81 -0.46
CA GLU A 47 -14.91 7.19 -0.42
C GLU A 47 -15.30 7.62 1.00
N ARG A 48 -15.52 6.67 1.90
CA ARG A 48 -16.01 6.96 3.24
C ARG A 48 -14.89 7.15 4.24
N ASP A 49 -15.13 8.00 5.20
CA ASP A 49 -14.31 8.09 6.39
C ASP A 49 -14.61 6.91 7.33
N GLY A 50 -13.65 6.59 8.20
CA GLY A 50 -13.75 5.50 9.14
C GLY A 50 -13.10 4.22 8.66
N TRP A 51 -12.83 3.32 9.62
CA TRP A 51 -12.08 2.10 9.37
C TRP A 51 -12.95 0.91 8.97
N LEU A 52 -14.23 0.89 9.38
CA LEU A 52 -15.09 -0.27 9.24
C LEU A 52 -15.73 -0.43 7.86
N LEU A 53 -15.98 0.66 7.14
CA LEU A 53 -16.67 0.65 5.85
C LEU A 53 -15.70 0.95 4.70
N ARG A 54 -14.80 0.00 4.46
CA ARG A 54 -13.76 0.16 3.44
C ARG A 54 -13.69 -1.09 2.54
N PRO A 55 -14.68 -1.28 1.67
CA PRO A 55 -14.69 -2.45 0.79
C PRO A 55 -13.50 -2.50 -0.16
N GLY A 56 -13.01 -1.34 -0.63
CA GLY A 56 -11.83 -1.27 -1.50
C GLY A 56 -10.56 -1.72 -0.79
N TYR A 57 -10.38 -1.32 0.47
CA TYR A 57 -9.25 -1.76 1.29
C TYR A 57 -9.31 -3.27 1.56
N ARG A 58 -10.49 -3.79 1.87
CA ARG A 58 -10.68 -5.22 2.09
C ARG A 58 -10.41 -6.03 0.83
N ASP A 59 -10.82 -5.52 -0.33
CA ASP A 59 -10.55 -6.16 -1.61
C ASP A 59 -9.05 -6.24 -1.88
N MET A 60 -8.34 -5.15 -1.64
CA MET A 60 -6.88 -5.11 -1.74
C MET A 60 -6.23 -6.17 -0.84
N LEU A 61 -6.63 -6.22 0.45
CA LEU A 61 -6.07 -7.20 1.39
C LEU A 61 -6.37 -8.64 0.95
N ARG A 62 -7.55 -8.88 0.41
CA ARG A 62 -7.93 -10.20 -0.10
C ARG A 62 -7.03 -10.64 -1.25
N GLN A 63 -6.72 -9.72 -2.16
CA GLN A 63 -5.85 -10.00 -3.30
C GLN A 63 -4.40 -10.22 -2.87
N ILE A 64 -3.93 -9.47 -1.87
CA ILE A 64 -2.60 -9.67 -1.28
C ILE A 64 -2.53 -11.06 -0.63
N LYS A 65 -3.53 -11.41 0.16
CA LYS A 65 -3.60 -12.71 0.84
C LYS A 65 -3.65 -13.87 -0.16
N ALA A 66 -4.31 -13.68 -1.29
CA ALA A 66 -4.39 -14.69 -2.34
C ALA A 66 -3.10 -14.83 -3.16
N GLY A 67 -2.07 -14.03 -2.88
CA GLY A 67 -0.79 -14.08 -3.59
C GLY A 67 -0.86 -13.51 -5.00
N LYS A 68 -1.83 -12.65 -5.29
CA LYS A 68 -2.05 -12.09 -6.63
C LYS A 68 -1.44 -10.70 -6.81
N VAL A 69 -0.88 -10.12 -5.76
CA VAL A 69 -0.31 -8.77 -5.76
C VAL A 69 1.08 -8.80 -5.17
N ASP A 70 2.04 -8.24 -5.90
CA ASP A 70 3.43 -8.12 -5.43
C ASP A 70 3.71 -6.74 -4.84
N ARG A 71 3.04 -5.70 -5.34
CA ARG A 71 3.29 -4.32 -4.95
C ARG A 71 2.01 -3.50 -4.95
N VAL A 72 1.81 -2.77 -3.86
CA VAL A 72 0.69 -1.82 -3.71
C VAL A 72 1.20 -0.41 -3.94
N TYR A 73 0.48 0.38 -4.70
CA TYR A 73 0.77 1.79 -4.94
C TYR A 73 -0.29 2.66 -4.27
N ILE A 74 0.16 3.58 -3.45
CA ILE A 74 -0.67 4.60 -2.80
C ILE A 74 0.04 5.95 -2.90
N CYS A 75 -0.68 7.07 -2.81
CA CYS A 75 -0.03 8.37 -2.77
C CYS A 75 0.61 8.66 -1.42
N ARG A 76 -0.17 8.49 -0.35
CA ARG A 76 0.32 8.72 1.02
C ARG A 76 -0.16 7.62 1.94
N MET A 77 0.65 7.26 2.92
CA MET A 77 0.29 6.24 3.89
C MET A 77 -0.99 6.58 4.66
N ARG A 78 -1.29 7.86 4.87
CA ARG A 78 -2.52 8.28 5.53
C ARG A 78 -3.79 7.88 4.76
N GLN A 79 -3.69 7.58 3.46
CA GLN A 79 -4.84 7.05 2.70
C GLN A 79 -5.20 5.63 3.15
N VAL A 80 -4.25 4.89 3.70
CA VAL A 80 -4.55 3.64 4.41
C VAL A 80 -5.14 3.97 5.77
N SER A 81 -4.43 4.71 6.60
CA SER A 81 -4.92 5.19 7.90
C SER A 81 -3.99 6.26 8.48
N GLY A 82 -4.56 7.14 9.28
CA GLY A 82 -3.79 8.07 10.10
C GLY A 82 -3.32 7.48 11.43
N LYS A 83 -3.73 6.25 11.77
CA LYS A 83 -3.41 5.61 13.06
C LYS A 83 -2.26 4.61 12.89
N GLU A 84 -1.25 4.73 13.75
CA GLU A 84 -0.07 3.87 13.74
C GLU A 84 -0.44 2.38 13.81
N ARG A 85 -1.39 2.02 14.67
CA ARG A 85 -1.80 0.62 14.84
C ARG A 85 -2.37 0.01 13.56
N HIS A 86 -3.12 0.80 12.78
CA HIS A 86 -3.67 0.33 11.50
C HIS A 86 -2.57 0.17 10.46
N LEU A 87 -1.63 1.11 10.40
CA LEU A 87 -0.50 1.03 9.49
C LEU A 87 0.41 -0.14 9.84
N TYR A 88 0.65 -0.39 11.12
CA TYR A 88 1.43 -1.55 11.55
C TYR A 88 0.77 -2.86 11.13
N SER A 89 -0.55 -2.98 11.29
CA SER A 89 -1.32 -4.13 10.82
C SER A 89 -1.20 -4.31 9.30
N PHE A 90 -1.30 -3.22 8.55
CA PHE A 90 -1.15 -3.24 7.10
C PHE A 90 0.24 -3.74 6.68
N PHE A 91 1.29 -3.20 7.26
CA PHE A 91 2.66 -3.63 6.96
C PHE A 91 2.90 -5.09 7.30
N LYS A 92 2.36 -5.57 8.42
CA LYS A 92 2.47 -7.00 8.78
C LYS A 92 1.81 -7.90 7.73
N ARG A 93 0.65 -7.51 7.24
CA ARG A 93 -0.04 -8.28 6.19
C ARG A 93 0.76 -8.33 4.91
N LEU A 94 1.35 -7.21 4.52
CA LEU A 94 2.24 -7.17 3.35
C LEU A 94 3.41 -8.14 3.53
N MET A 95 4.10 -8.06 4.66
CA MET A 95 5.25 -8.92 4.95
C MET A 95 4.88 -10.40 4.99
N GLN A 96 3.74 -10.73 5.59
CA GLN A 96 3.29 -12.13 5.69
C GLN A 96 3.00 -12.76 4.32
N HIS A 97 2.71 -11.96 3.32
CA HIS A 97 2.38 -12.44 1.98
C HIS A 97 3.38 -12.03 0.91
N GLY A 98 4.54 -11.52 1.31
CA GLY A 98 5.62 -11.19 0.39
C GLY A 98 5.35 -9.99 -0.52
N ALA A 99 4.42 -9.11 -0.13
CA ALA A 99 4.08 -7.91 -0.89
C ALA A 99 4.79 -6.68 -0.32
N GLN A 100 4.92 -5.66 -1.15
CA GLN A 100 5.52 -4.39 -0.77
C GLN A 100 4.58 -3.24 -1.10
N VAL A 101 4.81 -2.09 -0.48
CA VAL A 101 4.05 -0.87 -0.75
C VAL A 101 5.00 0.23 -1.20
N THR A 102 4.56 1.00 -2.20
CA THR A 102 5.23 2.20 -2.68
C THR A 102 4.28 3.37 -2.50
N ALA A 103 4.70 4.37 -1.74
CA ALA A 103 3.99 5.64 -1.63
C ALA A 103 4.62 6.63 -2.59
N THR A 104 3.79 7.31 -3.40
CA THR A 104 4.30 8.23 -4.42
C THR A 104 4.63 9.61 -3.86
N GLU A 105 4.11 9.94 -2.68
CA GLU A 105 4.36 11.23 -2.04
C GLU A 105 4.88 11.03 -0.62
N TYR A 106 6.00 11.70 -0.32
CA TYR A 106 6.57 11.73 1.04
C TYR A 106 6.85 13.18 1.43
N SER A 107 6.17 13.64 2.48
CA SER A 107 6.55 14.89 3.13
C SER A 107 7.57 14.60 4.24
N LEU A 108 8.31 15.63 4.64
CA LEU A 108 9.23 15.52 5.77
C LEU A 108 8.47 15.11 7.06
N ARG A 109 7.27 15.65 7.22
CA ARG A 109 6.41 15.32 8.38
C ARG A 109 6.04 13.84 8.38
N ASP A 110 5.70 13.27 7.22
CA ASP A 110 5.38 11.85 7.11
C ASP A 110 6.56 10.98 7.49
N ARG A 111 7.78 11.36 7.07
CA ARG A 111 9.02 10.65 7.44
C ARG A 111 9.25 10.64 8.94
N VAL A 112 9.06 11.77 9.61
CA VAL A 112 9.23 11.87 11.05
C VAL A 112 8.20 11.01 11.77
N ASN A 113 6.93 11.09 11.36
CA ASN A 113 5.86 10.31 11.96
C ASN A 113 6.04 8.80 11.74
N MET A 114 6.64 8.41 10.62
CA MET A 114 6.86 7.01 10.29
C MET A 114 8.09 6.40 10.97
N PHE A 115 8.97 7.21 11.54
CA PHE A 115 10.24 6.71 12.08
C PHE A 115 10.04 5.64 13.15
N ARG A 116 9.18 5.91 14.12
CA ARG A 116 8.87 4.97 15.20
C ARG A 116 8.20 3.70 14.68
N LEU A 117 7.26 3.86 13.76
CA LEU A 117 6.56 2.75 13.14
C LEU A 117 7.52 1.90 12.31
N ALA A 118 8.41 2.53 11.55
CA ALA A 118 9.41 1.82 10.75
C ALA A 118 10.29 0.92 11.62
N ARG A 119 10.70 1.39 12.79
CA ARG A 119 11.49 0.57 13.71
C ARG A 119 10.74 -0.65 14.23
N ARG A 120 9.44 -0.49 14.50
CA ARG A 120 8.59 -1.63 14.91
C ARG A 120 8.45 -2.64 13.79
N VAL A 121 8.27 -2.16 12.56
CA VAL A 121 8.17 -3.02 11.37
C VAL A 121 9.47 -3.77 11.13
N GLU A 122 10.61 -3.10 11.21
CA GLU A 122 11.93 -3.72 11.06
C GLU A 122 12.17 -4.82 12.09
N ARG A 123 11.80 -4.59 13.34
CA ARG A 123 11.92 -5.60 14.41
C ARG A 123 11.05 -6.82 14.14
N TYR A 124 9.82 -6.59 13.67
CA TYR A 124 8.94 -7.69 13.29
C TYR A 124 9.52 -8.49 12.13
N ALA A 125 9.99 -7.83 11.10
CA ALA A 125 10.60 -8.48 9.93
C ALA A 125 11.81 -9.33 10.33
N THR A 126 12.70 -8.80 11.15
CA THR A 126 13.87 -9.50 11.64
C THR A 126 13.48 -10.73 12.46
N ARG A 127 12.55 -10.58 13.38
CA ARG A 127 12.09 -11.67 14.25
C ARG A 127 11.44 -12.80 13.46
N LYS A 128 10.72 -12.49 12.40
CA LYS A 128 10.00 -13.47 11.57
C LYS A 128 10.77 -13.91 10.34
N GLY A 129 11.93 -13.35 10.07
CA GLY A 129 12.70 -13.68 8.87
C GLY A 129 12.03 -13.25 7.57
N LEU A 130 11.35 -12.13 7.57
CA LEU A 130 10.59 -11.63 6.42
C LEU A 130 11.27 -10.42 5.78
N GLN A 131 11.00 -10.21 4.50
CA GLN A 131 11.44 -9.01 3.80
C GLN A 131 10.62 -7.80 4.26
N LEU A 132 11.26 -6.63 4.28
CA LEU A 132 10.58 -5.37 4.60
C LEU A 132 9.48 -5.07 3.57
N PRO A 133 8.40 -4.38 3.98
CA PRO A 133 7.26 -4.11 3.10
C PRO A 133 7.46 -2.88 2.21
N TRP A 134 8.66 -2.38 2.12
CA TRP A 134 9.02 -1.24 1.25
C TRP A 134 10.36 -1.44 0.55
#